data_a546e67df34992421b5979427a4044f3
#
_entry.id   a546e67df34992421b5979427a4044f3
#
_cell.length_a   1.000
_cell.length_b   1.000
_cell.length_c   1.000
_cell.angle_alpha   90.00
_cell.angle_beta   90.00
_cell.angle_gamma   90.00
#
_symmetry.space_group_name_H-M   'P 1'
#
loop_
_entity.id
_entity.type
_entity.pdbx_description
1 polymer ?
#
loop_
_entity_poly.entity_id
_entity_poly.type
_entity_poly.pdbx_seq_one_letter_code
_entity_poly.pdbx_strand_id
1 'polypeptide(L)'
;MKRFFIGSVIMVTLIMLITLIVVMIMGGVIDNSARDSDLIKVYFDKEDTVKEINIGDYLVGVVAAEIPAEFEAETLKAQAVAARTYMKYHQNNKTEHKDGAVVCTDYKLCQAWVDINEKMEGWGDNAKKYRSKMESAVSDTSGELIKFESEPINALFFSTSSGKTENAVDVWGEDVPYLISVNSPGEEGAPHFMSEKVMSVEEVKQIISANVEGADFSNGLFGNIIRSDAGGIITIEVGGVQIKGTALRTMLDLRSTNVQIKEENGNVIFNVKGNGHGVGMSQYGANAMAKNGCDYKEILTHYYSGCVVSK
;
A
#
# COMPACT_ATOMS: atom_id res chain seq x y z
N MET A 1 37.41 38.25 45.35
CA MET A 1 36.37 37.23 45.31
C MET A 1 35.30 37.51 44.25
N LYS A 2 34.63 38.67 44.20
CA LYS A 2 33.54 38.94 43.19
C LYS A 2 34.00 38.81 41.72
N ARG A 3 35.21 39.23 41.34
CA ARG A 3 35.71 39.14 39.94
C ARG A 3 36.00 37.71 39.49
N PHE A 4 36.43 36.83 40.41
CA PHE A 4 36.63 35.40 40.12
C PHE A 4 35.30 34.67 39.92
N PHE A 5 34.27 35.05 40.71
CA PHE A 5 32.95 34.43 40.59
C PHE A 5 32.25 34.77 39.26
N ILE A 6 32.36 36.05 38.82
CA ILE A 6 31.83 36.50 37.55
C ILE A 6 32.51 35.79 36.36
N GLY A 7 33.85 35.63 36.42
CA GLY A 7 34.59 34.91 35.38
C GLY A 7 34.19 33.42 35.25
N SER A 8 33.96 32.76 36.40
CA SER A 8 33.51 31.37 36.44
C SER A 8 32.09 31.19 35.86
N VAL A 9 31.15 32.10 36.16
CA VAL A 9 29.80 32.07 35.63
C VAL A 9 29.78 32.31 34.12
N ILE A 10 30.57 33.25 33.61
CA ILE A 10 30.71 33.53 32.19
C ILE A 10 31.29 32.29 31.45
N MET A 11 32.29 31.64 32.02
CA MET A 11 32.89 30.45 31.41
C MET A 11 31.94 29.27 31.38
N VAL A 12 31.13 29.02 32.40
CA VAL A 12 30.13 27.96 32.42
C VAL A 12 29.00 28.23 31.44
N THR A 13 28.53 29.49 31.33
CA THR A 13 27.52 29.84 30.33
C THR A 13 28.05 29.72 28.91
N LEU A 14 29.31 30.07 28.67
CA LEU A 14 29.94 29.91 27.35
C LEU A 14 30.07 28.42 26.97
N ILE A 15 30.46 27.56 27.91
CA ILE A 15 30.55 26.11 27.70
C ILE A 15 29.17 25.53 27.42
N MET A 16 28.13 25.93 28.19
CA MET A 16 26.73 25.50 27.89
C MET A 16 26.23 25.98 26.52
N LEU A 17 26.58 27.19 26.10
CA LEU A 17 26.21 27.71 24.79
C LEU A 17 26.92 26.95 23.66
N ILE A 18 28.23 26.64 23.85
CA ILE A 18 29.00 25.88 22.88
C ILE A 18 28.49 24.42 22.80
N THR A 19 28.15 23.78 23.94
CA THR A 19 27.55 22.44 23.91
C THR A 19 26.17 22.45 23.27
N LEU A 20 25.36 23.49 23.48
CA LEU A 20 24.05 23.63 22.78
C LEU A 20 24.21 23.80 21.28
N ILE A 21 25.18 24.61 20.84
CA ILE A 21 25.53 24.82 19.44
C ILE A 21 26.08 23.54 18.80
N VAL A 22 26.97 22.81 19.53
CA VAL A 22 27.50 21.51 19.06
C VAL A 22 26.40 20.47 18.99
N VAL A 23 25.47 20.42 19.94
CA VAL A 23 24.29 19.53 19.89
C VAL A 23 23.35 19.94 18.76
N MET A 24 23.16 21.24 18.47
CA MET A 24 22.41 21.70 17.30
C MET A 24 23.11 21.39 15.97
N ILE A 25 24.45 21.43 15.94
CA ILE A 25 25.24 21.12 14.74
C ILE A 25 25.42 19.60 14.55
N MET A 26 25.65 18.86 15.63
CA MET A 26 25.81 17.39 15.60
C MET A 26 24.47 16.64 15.73
N GLY A 27 23.45 17.26 16.37
CA GLY A 27 22.05 16.86 16.29
C GLY A 27 21.38 17.44 15.06
N GLY A 28 22.13 17.58 13.97
CA GLY A 28 21.53 17.70 12.64
C GLY A 28 20.50 16.60 12.57
N VAL A 29 19.22 16.99 12.60
CA VAL A 29 18.09 16.14 12.29
C VAL A 29 18.57 15.29 11.12
N ILE A 30 18.74 13.99 11.33
CA ILE A 30 18.91 13.07 10.21
C ILE A 30 17.64 13.34 9.41
N ASP A 31 17.79 14.09 8.32
CA ASP A 31 16.70 14.39 7.42
C ASP A 31 16.31 13.04 6.78
N ASN A 32 15.38 12.35 7.44
CA ASN A 32 14.82 11.08 6.98
C ASN A 32 13.85 11.29 5.82
N SER A 33 13.68 12.54 5.34
CA SER A 33 12.86 12.79 4.15
C SER A 33 13.52 12.16 2.93
N ALA A 34 12.76 11.37 2.18
CA ALA A 34 13.21 10.89 0.88
C ALA A 34 13.21 12.08 -0.09
N ARG A 35 14.41 12.58 -0.45
CA ARG A 35 14.53 13.66 -1.43
C ARG A 35 14.22 13.11 -2.81
N ASP A 36 13.19 13.66 -3.44
CA ASP A 36 12.75 13.20 -4.76
C ASP A 36 13.82 13.41 -5.86
N SER A 37 14.87 14.21 -5.57
CA SER A 37 16.05 14.40 -6.43
C SER A 37 17.10 13.30 -6.31
N ASP A 38 17.02 12.45 -5.28
CA ASP A 38 17.98 11.37 -5.06
C ASP A 38 17.75 10.22 -6.05
N LEU A 39 18.76 9.40 -6.27
CA LEU A 39 18.67 8.20 -7.10
C LEU A 39 18.29 6.99 -6.24
N ILE A 40 17.53 6.09 -6.84
CA ILE A 40 17.18 4.79 -6.26
C ILE A 40 17.44 3.68 -7.27
N LYS A 41 17.94 2.54 -6.80
CA LYS A 41 18.05 1.32 -7.60
C LYS A 41 16.71 0.61 -7.67
N VAL A 42 16.21 0.41 -8.89
CA VAL A 42 14.96 -0.28 -9.18
C VAL A 42 15.25 -1.50 -10.05
N TYR A 43 14.74 -2.65 -9.64
CA TYR A 43 14.79 -3.85 -10.47
C TYR A 43 13.61 -3.88 -11.44
N PHE A 44 13.91 -3.87 -12.73
CA PHE A 44 12.95 -3.97 -13.82
C PHE A 44 12.78 -5.44 -14.18
N ASP A 45 11.72 -6.07 -13.71
CA ASP A 45 11.47 -7.51 -13.81
C ASP A 45 11.35 -8.00 -15.25
N LYS A 46 10.66 -7.26 -16.12
CA LYS A 46 10.50 -7.62 -17.55
C LYS A 46 11.80 -7.59 -18.34
N GLU A 47 12.72 -6.71 -17.97
CA GLU A 47 14.01 -6.52 -18.63
C GLU A 47 15.12 -7.32 -17.95
N ASP A 48 14.85 -7.87 -16.76
CA ASP A 48 15.80 -8.54 -15.88
C ASP A 48 17.04 -7.67 -15.57
N THR A 49 16.85 -6.33 -15.42
CA THR A 49 17.92 -5.35 -15.21
C THR A 49 17.66 -4.47 -13.99
N VAL A 50 18.73 -3.95 -13.39
CA VAL A 50 18.67 -2.92 -12.37
C VAL A 50 19.09 -1.58 -12.96
N LYS A 51 18.29 -0.54 -12.74
CA LYS A 51 18.61 0.83 -13.17
C LYS A 51 18.58 1.77 -11.96
N GLU A 52 19.44 2.77 -11.95
CA GLU A 52 19.34 3.91 -11.04
C GLU A 52 18.48 4.98 -11.71
N ILE A 53 17.37 5.34 -11.06
CA ILE A 53 16.46 6.37 -11.53
C ILE A 53 16.19 7.38 -10.42
N ASN A 54 15.78 8.58 -10.81
CA ASN A 54 15.39 9.63 -9.87
C ASN A 54 14.13 9.19 -9.10
N ILE A 55 14.09 9.42 -7.78
CA ILE A 55 12.96 9.04 -6.93
C ILE A 55 11.66 9.71 -7.43
N GLY A 56 11.71 10.99 -7.82
CA GLY A 56 10.54 11.69 -8.36
C GLY A 56 10.00 11.01 -9.62
N ASP A 57 10.87 10.64 -10.56
CA ASP A 57 10.49 9.94 -11.79
C ASP A 57 9.92 8.52 -11.48
N TYR A 58 10.54 7.81 -10.53
CA TYR A 58 10.01 6.53 -10.05
C TYR A 58 8.59 6.69 -9.49
N LEU A 59 8.38 7.68 -8.62
CA LEU A 59 7.07 7.92 -8.00
C LEU A 59 6.00 8.35 -9.00
N VAL A 60 6.36 9.16 -10.01
CA VAL A 60 5.43 9.49 -11.11
C VAL A 60 5.01 8.24 -11.85
N GLY A 61 5.94 7.34 -12.14
CA GLY A 61 5.66 6.05 -12.78
C GLY A 61 4.76 5.14 -11.93
N VAL A 62 4.98 5.11 -10.60
CA VAL A 62 4.12 4.35 -9.67
C VAL A 62 2.70 4.93 -9.63
N VAL A 63 2.55 6.24 -9.41
CA VAL A 63 1.22 6.88 -9.35
C VAL A 63 0.46 6.65 -10.66
N ALA A 64 1.14 6.78 -11.80
CA ALA A 64 0.52 6.56 -13.12
C ALA A 64 0.14 5.10 -13.39
N ALA A 65 0.84 4.13 -12.77
CA ALA A 65 0.53 2.71 -12.91
C ALA A 65 -0.62 2.29 -11.99
N GLU A 66 -0.65 2.81 -10.76
CA GLU A 66 -1.51 2.34 -9.67
C GLU A 66 -2.93 2.90 -9.74
N ILE A 67 -3.11 4.18 -10.10
CA ILE A 67 -4.43 4.81 -10.05
C ILE A 67 -4.80 5.55 -11.33
N PRO A 68 -6.12 5.66 -11.64
CA PRO A 68 -6.60 6.44 -12.79
C PRO A 68 -6.19 7.92 -12.71
N ALA A 69 -5.75 8.48 -13.84
CA ALA A 69 -5.34 9.89 -13.94
C ALA A 69 -6.50 10.89 -13.72
N GLU A 70 -7.74 10.40 -13.85
CA GLU A 70 -8.98 11.15 -13.62
C GLU A 70 -9.26 11.39 -12.13
N PHE A 71 -8.63 10.63 -11.22
CA PHE A 71 -8.86 10.78 -9.78
C PHE A 71 -8.57 12.19 -9.31
N GLU A 72 -9.18 12.59 -8.20
CA GLU A 72 -8.99 13.91 -7.58
C GLU A 72 -7.51 14.17 -7.24
N ALA A 73 -7.08 15.42 -7.28
CA ALA A 73 -5.69 15.80 -7.03
C ALA A 73 -5.21 15.32 -5.64
N GLU A 74 -6.08 15.41 -4.64
CA GLU A 74 -5.76 14.99 -3.27
C GLU A 74 -5.57 13.47 -3.17
N THR A 75 -6.26 12.68 -3.99
CA THR A 75 -6.04 11.23 -4.09
C THR A 75 -4.68 10.92 -4.70
N LEU A 76 -4.30 11.64 -5.77
CA LEU A 76 -2.99 11.47 -6.40
C LEU A 76 -1.86 11.83 -5.44
N LYS A 77 -2.02 12.91 -4.65
CA LYS A 77 -1.09 13.27 -3.57
C LYS A 77 -0.99 12.20 -2.50
N ALA A 78 -2.13 11.67 -2.03
CA ALA A 78 -2.15 10.57 -1.07
C ALA A 78 -1.40 9.35 -1.59
N GLN A 79 -1.62 8.95 -2.86
CA GLN A 79 -0.92 7.86 -3.50
C GLN A 79 0.59 8.14 -3.61
N ALA A 80 1.00 9.34 -3.96
CA ALA A 80 2.41 9.72 -4.06
C ALA A 80 3.13 9.63 -2.70
N VAL A 81 2.50 10.10 -1.62
CA VAL A 81 3.03 9.99 -0.25
C VAL A 81 3.09 8.52 0.20
N ALA A 82 2.03 7.73 -0.06
CA ALA A 82 2.02 6.32 0.28
C ALA A 82 3.13 5.55 -0.46
N ALA A 83 3.28 5.78 -1.77
CA ALA A 83 4.32 5.14 -2.58
C ALA A 83 5.74 5.52 -2.12
N ARG A 84 5.98 6.80 -1.81
CA ARG A 84 7.26 7.27 -1.26
C ARG A 84 7.56 6.63 0.11
N THR A 85 6.54 6.53 0.95
CA THR A 85 6.67 5.93 2.28
C THR A 85 6.99 4.43 2.19
N TYR A 86 6.28 3.70 1.31
CA TYR A 86 6.56 2.29 1.03
C TYR A 86 8.02 2.08 0.58
N MET A 87 8.47 2.84 -0.42
CA MET A 87 9.85 2.81 -0.89
C MET A 87 10.84 3.07 0.27
N LYS A 88 10.59 4.12 1.08
CA LYS A 88 11.47 4.49 2.20
C LYS A 88 11.48 3.43 3.30
N TYR A 89 10.34 2.82 3.59
CA TYR A 89 10.25 1.71 4.52
C TYR A 89 11.14 0.53 4.08
N HIS A 90 11.05 0.12 2.81
CA HIS A 90 11.87 -0.95 2.27
C HIS A 90 13.37 -0.61 2.24
N GLN A 91 13.71 0.64 1.95
CA GLN A 91 15.09 1.13 2.04
C GLN A 91 15.65 1.03 3.46
N ASN A 92 14.89 1.47 4.47
CA ASN A 92 15.30 1.43 5.87
C ASN A 92 15.41 -0.01 6.40
N ASN A 93 14.54 -0.91 5.97
CA ASN A 93 14.53 -2.32 6.35
C ASN A 93 15.49 -3.18 5.49
N LYS A 94 16.28 -2.55 4.61
CA LYS A 94 17.25 -3.22 3.75
C LYS A 94 16.65 -4.38 2.95
N THR A 95 15.41 -4.18 2.48
CA THR A 95 14.81 -5.13 1.54
C THR A 95 15.63 -5.09 0.26
N GLU A 96 16.12 -6.23 -0.17
CA GLU A 96 16.98 -6.32 -1.36
C GLU A 96 16.31 -7.21 -2.40
N HIS A 97 16.19 -6.66 -3.59
CA HIS A 97 15.95 -7.39 -4.83
C HIS A 97 17.29 -7.66 -5.52
N LYS A 98 17.25 -8.09 -6.77
CA LYS A 98 18.44 -8.35 -7.58
C LYS A 98 19.41 -7.15 -7.55
N ASP A 99 20.70 -7.40 -7.38
CA ASP A 99 21.81 -6.42 -7.43
C ASP A 99 21.63 -5.21 -6.48
N GLY A 100 20.99 -5.42 -5.32
CA GLY A 100 20.80 -4.40 -4.30
C GLY A 100 19.73 -3.36 -4.64
N ALA A 101 18.80 -3.67 -5.53
CA ALA A 101 17.63 -2.84 -5.78
C ALA A 101 16.70 -2.87 -4.55
N VAL A 102 16.18 -1.70 -4.17
CA VAL A 102 15.31 -1.53 -3.00
C VAL A 102 13.86 -1.90 -3.32
N VAL A 103 13.45 -1.65 -4.56
CA VAL A 103 12.10 -1.91 -5.09
C VAL A 103 12.19 -2.53 -6.47
N CYS A 104 11.10 -3.15 -6.91
CA CYS A 104 10.99 -3.72 -8.26
C CYS A 104 9.73 -3.24 -8.96
N THR A 105 9.58 -3.57 -10.24
CA THR A 105 8.42 -3.20 -11.07
C THR A 105 7.35 -4.31 -11.14
N ASP A 106 7.58 -5.47 -10.50
CA ASP A 106 6.58 -6.52 -10.37
C ASP A 106 5.53 -6.14 -9.32
N TYR A 107 4.31 -5.85 -9.76
CA TYR A 107 3.18 -5.48 -8.90
C TYR A 107 2.76 -6.57 -7.90
N LYS A 108 3.23 -7.81 -8.08
CA LYS A 108 2.95 -8.91 -7.13
C LYS A 108 3.87 -8.88 -5.92
N LEU A 109 5.03 -8.27 -6.06
CA LEU A 109 6.08 -8.19 -5.03
C LEU A 109 6.23 -6.78 -4.45
N CYS A 110 6.06 -5.75 -5.29
CA CYS A 110 6.23 -4.35 -4.95
C CYS A 110 5.01 -3.53 -5.39
N GLN A 111 5.26 -2.31 -5.85
CA GLN A 111 4.27 -1.41 -6.44
C GLN A 111 4.32 -1.54 -7.96
N ALA A 112 3.16 -1.42 -8.63
CA ALA A 112 3.15 -1.32 -10.08
C ALA A 112 3.93 -0.07 -10.53
N TRP A 113 4.63 -0.20 -11.64
CA TRP A 113 5.37 0.89 -12.27
C TRP A 113 5.20 0.88 -13.79
N VAL A 114 5.18 2.05 -14.39
CA VAL A 114 5.15 2.23 -15.84
C VAL A 114 6.01 3.43 -16.23
N ASP A 115 6.66 3.36 -17.38
CA ASP A 115 7.28 4.57 -17.97
C ASP A 115 6.17 5.57 -18.31
N ILE A 116 6.31 6.80 -17.80
CA ILE A 116 5.29 7.83 -18.00
C ILE A 116 5.07 8.18 -19.47
N ASN A 117 6.10 8.06 -20.32
CA ASN A 117 5.98 8.33 -21.74
C ASN A 117 5.17 7.22 -22.45
N GLU A 118 5.39 5.95 -22.07
CA GLU A 118 4.57 4.84 -22.55
C GLU A 118 3.10 4.98 -22.09
N LYS A 119 2.89 5.37 -20.83
CA LYS A 119 1.54 5.59 -20.30
C LYS A 119 0.78 6.71 -21.03
N MET A 120 1.50 7.75 -21.42
CA MET A 120 0.93 8.89 -22.16
C MET A 120 0.33 8.49 -23.50
N GLU A 121 0.86 7.48 -24.18
CA GLU A 121 0.31 6.98 -25.46
C GLU A 121 -1.15 6.52 -25.30
N GLY A 122 -1.50 5.92 -24.14
CA GLY A 122 -2.88 5.49 -23.85
C GLY A 122 -3.83 6.60 -23.43
N TRP A 123 -3.34 7.80 -23.10
CA TRP A 123 -4.15 8.92 -22.63
C TRP A 123 -4.66 9.87 -23.72
N GLY A 124 -4.19 9.70 -24.98
CA GLY A 124 -4.61 10.50 -26.14
C GLY A 124 -4.49 12.00 -25.89
N ASP A 125 -5.55 12.76 -26.18
CA ASP A 125 -5.55 14.23 -26.05
C ASP A 125 -5.34 14.73 -24.62
N ASN A 126 -5.61 13.90 -23.61
CA ASN A 126 -5.42 14.24 -22.21
C ASN A 126 -3.98 14.00 -21.69
N ALA A 127 -3.09 13.42 -22.51
CA ALA A 127 -1.77 12.99 -22.09
C ALA A 127 -0.97 14.05 -21.33
N LYS A 128 -0.86 15.26 -21.86
CA LYS A 128 -0.14 16.37 -21.21
C LYS A 128 -0.78 16.78 -19.88
N LYS A 129 -2.11 16.84 -19.83
CA LYS A 129 -2.86 17.20 -18.64
C LYS A 129 -2.66 16.18 -17.52
N TYR A 130 -2.77 14.89 -17.86
CA TYR A 130 -2.63 13.81 -16.90
C TYR A 130 -1.19 13.67 -16.39
N ARG A 131 -0.22 13.77 -17.28
CA ARG A 131 1.19 13.82 -16.90
C ARG A 131 1.47 14.94 -15.89
N SER A 132 1.08 16.18 -16.23
CA SER A 132 1.28 17.34 -15.33
C SER A 132 0.61 17.13 -13.97
N LYS A 133 -0.57 16.48 -13.94
CA LYS A 133 -1.30 16.19 -12.71
C LYS A 133 -0.54 15.18 -11.83
N MET A 134 0.08 14.14 -12.42
CA MET A 134 0.92 13.17 -11.70
C MET A 134 2.20 13.82 -11.18
N GLU A 135 2.91 14.56 -12.03
CA GLU A 135 4.12 15.28 -11.65
C GLU A 135 3.86 16.29 -10.51
N SER A 136 2.73 17.03 -10.57
CA SER A 136 2.33 17.95 -9.50
C SER A 136 2.03 17.22 -8.19
N ALA A 137 1.33 16.08 -8.22
CA ALA A 137 1.03 15.31 -7.02
C ALA A 137 2.31 14.84 -6.30
N VAL A 138 3.32 14.41 -7.05
CA VAL A 138 4.63 14.00 -6.51
C VAL A 138 5.40 15.21 -5.98
N SER A 139 5.51 16.29 -6.76
CA SER A 139 6.30 17.47 -6.37
C SER A 139 5.71 18.25 -5.20
N ASP A 140 4.37 18.42 -5.15
CA ASP A 140 3.68 19.14 -4.07
C ASP A 140 3.83 18.45 -2.71
N THR A 141 4.05 17.11 -2.73
CA THR A 141 4.23 16.29 -1.54
C THR A 141 5.68 15.86 -1.31
N SER A 142 6.64 16.54 -1.97
CA SER A 142 8.07 16.15 -1.91
C SER A 142 8.60 16.07 -0.48
N GLY A 143 9.25 14.95 -0.17
CA GLY A 143 9.85 14.66 1.13
C GLY A 143 8.85 14.24 2.22
N GLU A 144 7.53 14.27 1.96
CA GLU A 144 6.54 13.85 2.96
C GLU A 144 6.42 12.32 3.02
N LEU A 145 6.35 11.80 4.25
CA LEU A 145 6.22 10.39 4.58
C LEU A 145 5.10 10.19 5.61
N ILE A 146 4.47 9.02 5.57
CA ILE A 146 3.56 8.56 6.61
C ILE A 146 4.40 7.87 7.68
N LYS A 147 4.30 8.33 8.92
CA LYS A 147 5.12 7.85 10.04
C LYS A 147 4.24 7.38 11.20
N PHE A 148 4.62 6.27 11.79
CA PHE A 148 4.13 5.77 13.06
C PHE A 148 5.31 5.73 14.04
N GLU A 149 5.18 6.34 15.24
CA GLU A 149 6.27 6.46 16.20
C GLU A 149 7.59 7.02 15.58
N SER A 150 7.45 8.02 14.69
CA SER A 150 8.54 8.70 13.96
C SER A 150 9.21 7.89 12.84
N GLU A 151 8.85 6.62 12.64
CA GLU A 151 9.41 5.78 11.58
C GLU A 151 8.44 5.66 10.39
N PRO A 152 8.97 5.61 9.14
CA PRO A 152 8.15 5.34 7.96
C PRO A 152 7.46 3.99 8.07
N ILE A 153 6.17 3.95 7.73
CA ILE A 153 5.36 2.73 7.77
C ILE A 153 5.48 1.89 6.49
N ASN A 154 5.08 0.63 6.56
CA ASN A 154 4.77 -0.16 5.37
C ASN A 154 3.41 0.30 4.82
N ALA A 155 3.42 1.33 3.97
CA ALA A 155 2.23 2.02 3.48
C ALA A 155 1.54 1.22 2.36
N LEU A 156 0.85 0.14 2.74
CA LEU A 156 0.14 -0.74 1.83
C LEU A 156 -1.15 -0.10 1.31
N PHE A 157 -1.49 -0.35 0.05
CA PHE A 157 -2.71 0.15 -0.57
C PHE A 157 -3.27 -0.90 -1.56
N PHE A 158 -4.52 -0.74 -1.93
CA PHE A 158 -5.22 -1.65 -2.83
C PHE A 158 -6.34 -0.91 -3.57
N SER A 159 -6.90 -1.54 -4.60
CA SER A 159 -7.85 -0.88 -5.50
C SER A 159 -9.14 -0.46 -4.80
N THR A 160 -9.96 -1.43 -4.33
CA THR A 160 -11.35 -1.16 -3.91
C THR A 160 -11.71 -2.01 -2.70
N SER A 161 -12.19 -1.39 -1.64
CA SER A 161 -12.68 -2.10 -0.46
C SER A 161 -14.09 -2.66 -0.66
N SER A 162 -14.51 -3.48 0.29
CA SER A 162 -15.90 -3.95 0.38
C SER A 162 -16.82 -3.00 1.18
N GLY A 163 -16.37 -1.74 1.43
CA GLY A 163 -17.01 -0.75 2.31
C GLY A 163 -16.30 -0.61 3.66
N LYS A 164 -15.34 -1.50 3.94
CA LYS A 164 -14.47 -1.49 5.12
C LYS A 164 -13.15 -2.16 4.75
N THR A 165 -12.03 -1.66 5.28
CA THR A 165 -10.72 -2.29 5.08
C THR A 165 -10.53 -3.47 6.02
N GLU A 166 -9.58 -4.35 5.72
CA GLU A 166 -9.23 -5.51 6.55
C GLU A 166 -8.14 -5.15 7.56
N ASN A 167 -8.10 -5.84 8.71
CA ASN A 167 -6.94 -5.81 9.60
C ASN A 167 -5.79 -6.63 9.01
N ALA A 168 -4.56 -6.19 9.18
CA ALA A 168 -3.39 -6.95 8.76
C ALA A 168 -3.34 -8.34 9.42
N VAL A 169 -3.73 -8.46 10.68
CA VAL A 169 -3.77 -9.73 11.43
C VAL A 169 -4.73 -10.74 10.80
N ASP A 170 -5.88 -10.28 10.31
CA ASP A 170 -6.88 -11.15 9.68
C ASP A 170 -6.42 -11.69 8.32
N VAL A 171 -5.61 -10.92 7.59
CA VAL A 171 -5.14 -11.28 6.25
C VAL A 171 -3.83 -12.06 6.28
N TRP A 172 -2.86 -11.61 7.08
CA TRP A 172 -1.50 -12.19 7.10
C TRP A 172 -1.11 -12.84 8.42
N GLY A 173 -1.82 -12.55 9.53
CA GLY A 173 -1.53 -13.07 10.86
C GLY A 173 -0.56 -12.20 11.66
N GLU A 174 -0.20 -11.00 11.16
CA GLU A 174 0.68 -10.05 11.83
C GLU A 174 -0.13 -8.87 12.37
N ASP A 175 0.00 -8.59 13.66
CA ASP A 175 -0.64 -7.43 14.29
C ASP A 175 0.20 -6.17 14.00
N VAL A 176 -0.29 -5.34 13.09
CA VAL A 176 0.35 -4.10 12.67
C VAL A 176 -0.53 -2.92 13.13
N PRO A 177 -0.09 -2.12 14.12
CA PRO A 177 -0.96 -1.18 14.84
C PRO A 177 -1.57 -0.08 13.96
N TYR A 178 -0.95 0.25 12.84
CA TYR A 178 -1.45 1.24 11.89
C TYR A 178 -2.21 0.65 10.69
N LEU A 179 -2.28 -0.69 10.54
CA LEU A 179 -3.02 -1.40 9.48
C LEU A 179 -4.24 -2.11 10.08
N ILE A 180 -5.08 -1.33 10.73
CA ILE A 180 -6.36 -1.78 11.30
C ILE A 180 -7.52 -1.42 10.39
N SER A 181 -8.61 -2.15 10.53
CA SER A 181 -9.83 -2.00 9.73
C SER A 181 -10.51 -0.66 9.98
N VAL A 182 -10.78 0.09 8.90
CA VAL A 182 -11.52 1.36 8.92
C VAL A 182 -12.66 1.34 7.91
N ASN A 183 -13.68 2.17 8.11
CA ASN A 183 -14.76 2.32 7.14
C ASN A 183 -14.24 3.00 5.86
N SER A 184 -14.69 2.52 4.70
CA SER A 184 -14.31 3.05 3.40
C SER A 184 -15.54 3.13 2.48
N PRO A 185 -16.44 4.08 2.73
CA PRO A 185 -17.70 4.22 1.98
C PRO A 185 -17.49 4.94 0.64
N GLY A 186 -18.49 4.83 -0.26
CA GLY A 186 -18.55 5.59 -1.51
C GLY A 186 -17.82 4.92 -2.66
N GLU A 187 -17.58 3.62 -2.57
CA GLU A 187 -16.87 2.84 -3.60
C GLU A 187 -17.80 2.02 -4.50
N GLU A 188 -19.13 2.08 -4.31
CA GLU A 188 -20.12 1.24 -4.98
C GLU A 188 -20.11 1.42 -6.50
N GLY A 189 -19.66 2.57 -6.99
CA GLY A 189 -19.49 2.87 -8.42
C GLY A 189 -18.11 2.49 -8.99
N ALA A 190 -17.21 1.92 -8.18
CA ALA A 190 -15.89 1.55 -8.66
C ALA A 190 -15.95 0.34 -9.59
N PRO A 191 -15.11 0.28 -10.65
CA PRO A 191 -14.95 -0.92 -11.45
C PRO A 191 -14.61 -2.11 -10.55
N HIS A 192 -15.32 -3.22 -10.78
CA HIS A 192 -15.09 -4.44 -10.00
C HIS A 192 -15.39 -4.36 -8.49
N PHE A 193 -16.16 -3.34 -8.03
CA PHE A 193 -16.69 -3.33 -6.67
C PHE A 193 -17.51 -4.59 -6.38
N MET A 194 -18.30 -5.02 -7.36
CA MET A 194 -18.91 -6.34 -7.42
C MET A 194 -18.42 -7.08 -8.65
N SER A 195 -18.06 -8.33 -8.49
CA SER A 195 -17.71 -9.21 -9.60
C SER A 195 -18.18 -10.63 -9.33
N GLU A 196 -18.48 -11.36 -10.41
CA GLU A 196 -18.90 -12.75 -10.35
C GLU A 196 -17.88 -13.61 -11.11
N LYS A 197 -17.55 -14.77 -10.54
CA LYS A 197 -16.79 -15.83 -11.21
C LYS A 197 -17.58 -17.12 -11.11
N VAL A 198 -17.87 -17.74 -12.25
CA VAL A 198 -18.57 -19.02 -12.33
C VAL A 198 -17.60 -20.08 -12.82
N MET A 199 -17.51 -21.19 -12.11
CA MET A 199 -16.66 -22.33 -12.44
C MET A 199 -17.45 -23.62 -12.26
N SER A 200 -17.15 -24.64 -13.04
CA SER A 200 -17.76 -25.95 -12.80
C SER A 200 -17.23 -26.56 -11.48
N VAL A 201 -18.03 -27.36 -10.82
CA VAL A 201 -17.63 -28.10 -9.61
C VAL A 201 -16.36 -28.91 -9.86
N GLU A 202 -16.25 -29.55 -11.03
CA GLU A 202 -15.08 -30.37 -11.38
C GLU A 202 -13.82 -29.53 -11.57
N GLU A 203 -13.92 -28.33 -12.18
CA GLU A 203 -12.80 -27.40 -12.33
C GLU A 203 -12.30 -26.92 -10.95
N VAL A 204 -13.22 -26.56 -10.04
CA VAL A 204 -12.88 -26.16 -8.67
C VAL A 204 -12.19 -27.29 -7.93
N LYS A 205 -12.72 -28.55 -8.03
CA LYS A 205 -12.07 -29.72 -7.42
C LYS A 205 -10.65 -29.97 -7.95
N GLN A 206 -10.46 -29.84 -9.26
CA GLN A 206 -9.13 -30.01 -9.89
C GLN A 206 -8.13 -28.97 -9.34
N ILE A 207 -8.54 -27.70 -9.27
CA ILE A 207 -7.68 -26.63 -8.75
C ILE A 207 -7.36 -26.87 -7.27
N ILE A 208 -8.36 -27.20 -6.45
CA ILE A 208 -8.15 -27.47 -5.02
C ILE A 208 -7.23 -28.69 -4.84
N SER A 209 -7.48 -29.80 -5.53
CA SER A 209 -6.65 -31.02 -5.43
C SER A 209 -5.19 -30.77 -5.83
N ALA A 210 -4.93 -29.86 -6.77
CA ALA A 210 -3.58 -29.51 -7.21
C ALA A 210 -2.82 -28.64 -6.18
N ASN A 211 -3.52 -27.95 -5.28
CA ASN A 211 -2.94 -26.96 -4.37
C ASN A 211 -3.11 -27.27 -2.88
N VAL A 212 -4.00 -28.18 -2.52
CA VAL A 212 -4.35 -28.53 -1.14
C VAL A 212 -4.15 -30.03 -0.92
N GLU A 213 -3.06 -30.38 -0.25
CA GLU A 213 -2.76 -31.76 0.08
C GLU A 213 -3.81 -32.35 1.04
N GLY A 214 -4.29 -33.55 0.76
CA GLY A 214 -5.26 -34.26 1.58
C GLY A 214 -6.71 -33.81 1.38
N ALA A 215 -7.02 -32.99 0.40
CA ALA A 215 -8.40 -32.60 0.09
C ALA A 215 -9.24 -33.82 -0.34
N ASP A 216 -10.36 -34.04 0.36
CA ASP A 216 -11.39 -35.06 0.10
C ASP A 216 -12.77 -34.42 0.00
N PHE A 217 -13.43 -34.59 -1.12
CA PHE A 217 -14.71 -33.96 -1.43
C PHE A 217 -15.92 -34.87 -1.12
N SER A 218 -15.72 -35.98 -0.43
CA SER A 218 -16.81 -36.91 -0.06
C SER A 218 -17.91 -36.24 0.80
N ASN A 219 -17.55 -35.19 1.56
CA ASN A 219 -18.44 -34.42 2.43
C ASN A 219 -18.80 -33.02 1.88
N GLY A 220 -18.48 -32.71 0.63
CA GLY A 220 -18.74 -31.42 -0.01
C GLY A 220 -17.45 -30.68 -0.39
N LEU A 221 -17.61 -29.59 -1.16
CA LEU A 221 -16.49 -28.74 -1.60
C LEU A 221 -15.99 -27.85 -0.48
N PHE A 222 -16.92 -27.16 0.18
CA PHE A 222 -16.66 -26.13 1.18
C PHE A 222 -17.35 -26.46 2.49
N GLY A 223 -16.63 -26.26 3.59
CA GLY A 223 -17.13 -26.43 4.95
C GLY A 223 -17.16 -25.11 5.71
N ASN A 224 -16.65 -25.13 6.95
CA ASN A 224 -16.68 -23.97 7.84
C ASN A 224 -15.91 -22.78 7.29
N ILE A 225 -16.53 -21.57 7.41
CA ILE A 225 -15.94 -20.30 6.99
C ILE A 225 -15.86 -19.36 8.19
N ILE A 226 -14.67 -18.85 8.47
CA ILE A 226 -14.44 -17.79 9.46
C ILE A 226 -14.14 -16.50 8.70
N ARG A 227 -14.87 -15.43 9.08
CA ARG A 227 -14.76 -14.12 8.41
C ARG A 227 -14.26 -13.05 9.37
N SER A 228 -13.59 -12.05 8.79
CA SER A 228 -13.27 -10.79 9.44
C SER A 228 -14.53 -9.90 9.62
N ASP A 229 -14.38 -8.84 10.41
CA ASP A 229 -15.43 -7.81 10.55
C ASP A 229 -15.69 -7.03 9.25
N ALA A 230 -14.74 -7.00 8.33
CA ALA A 230 -14.90 -6.42 7.00
C ALA A 230 -15.58 -7.38 6.01
N GLY A 231 -15.76 -8.64 6.39
CA GLY A 231 -16.45 -9.69 5.64
C GLY A 231 -15.55 -10.58 4.80
N GLY A 232 -14.25 -10.33 4.75
CA GLY A 232 -13.28 -11.20 4.09
C GLY A 232 -13.15 -12.57 4.75
N ILE A 233 -12.89 -13.60 3.99
CA ILE A 233 -12.60 -14.93 4.52
C ILE A 233 -11.22 -14.92 5.16
N ILE A 234 -11.13 -15.16 6.47
CA ILE A 234 -9.89 -15.42 7.20
C ILE A 234 -9.45 -16.87 6.93
N THR A 235 -10.36 -17.83 7.22
CA THR A 235 -10.14 -19.25 6.93
C THR A 235 -11.40 -19.89 6.38
N ILE A 236 -11.20 -20.92 5.56
CA ILE A 236 -12.26 -21.73 4.98
C ILE A 236 -11.81 -23.18 4.92
N GLU A 237 -12.74 -24.09 5.16
CA GLU A 237 -12.53 -25.51 4.92
C GLU A 237 -12.83 -25.84 3.44
N VAL A 238 -11.89 -26.49 2.76
CA VAL A 238 -12.04 -26.93 1.36
C VAL A 238 -11.65 -28.42 1.27
N GLY A 239 -12.56 -29.25 0.81
CA GLY A 239 -12.35 -30.72 0.80
C GLY A 239 -11.90 -31.26 2.17
N GLY A 240 -12.48 -30.79 3.26
CA GLY A 240 -12.13 -31.19 4.64
C GLY A 240 -10.83 -30.59 5.21
N VAL A 241 -10.09 -29.78 4.44
CA VAL A 241 -8.84 -29.15 4.86
C VAL A 241 -9.04 -27.65 5.07
N GLN A 242 -8.63 -27.13 6.24
CA GLN A 242 -8.68 -25.71 6.52
C GLN A 242 -7.54 -24.96 5.85
N ILE A 243 -7.87 -23.91 5.08
CA ILE A 243 -6.91 -23.03 4.40
C ILE A 243 -7.20 -21.56 4.72
N LYS A 244 -6.22 -20.67 4.47
CA LYS A 244 -6.42 -19.22 4.53
C LYS A 244 -7.30 -18.73 3.37
N GLY A 245 -8.13 -17.71 3.62
CA GLY A 245 -8.91 -17.04 2.57
C GLY A 245 -8.04 -16.43 1.47
N THR A 246 -6.83 -15.96 1.81
CA THR A 246 -5.83 -15.48 0.83
C THR A 246 -5.34 -16.59 -0.11
N ALA A 247 -5.18 -17.81 0.39
CA ALA A 247 -4.82 -18.96 -0.45
C ALA A 247 -5.96 -19.32 -1.40
N LEU A 248 -7.22 -19.34 -0.91
CA LEU A 248 -8.39 -19.54 -1.77
C LEU A 248 -8.47 -18.47 -2.86
N ARG A 249 -8.30 -17.19 -2.48
CA ARG A 249 -8.29 -16.06 -3.42
C ARG A 249 -7.27 -16.27 -4.53
N THR A 250 -6.04 -16.66 -4.17
CA THR A 250 -4.93 -16.83 -5.12
C THR A 250 -5.19 -18.02 -6.05
N MET A 251 -5.53 -19.20 -5.53
CA MET A 251 -5.71 -20.38 -6.35
C MET A 251 -6.91 -20.32 -7.29
N LEU A 252 -7.97 -19.62 -6.88
CA LEU A 252 -9.16 -19.41 -7.70
C LEU A 252 -9.16 -18.07 -8.46
N ASP A 253 -8.07 -17.30 -8.40
CA ASP A 253 -7.92 -15.99 -9.05
C ASP A 253 -9.14 -15.08 -8.78
N LEU A 254 -9.51 -14.94 -7.51
CA LEU A 254 -10.58 -14.07 -7.06
C LEU A 254 -10.05 -12.66 -6.80
N ARG A 255 -10.89 -11.65 -7.01
CA ARG A 255 -10.49 -10.24 -6.82
C ARG A 255 -10.23 -9.86 -5.37
N SER A 256 -10.96 -10.44 -4.42
CA SER A 256 -10.78 -10.23 -2.98
C SER A 256 -11.11 -11.49 -2.20
N THR A 257 -10.86 -11.45 -0.88
CA THR A 257 -11.30 -12.49 0.06
C THR A 257 -12.75 -12.32 0.51
N ASN A 258 -13.39 -11.18 0.22
CA ASN A 258 -14.81 -10.96 0.53
C ASN A 258 -15.66 -11.56 -0.58
N VAL A 259 -15.95 -12.86 -0.45
CA VAL A 259 -16.65 -13.65 -1.44
C VAL A 259 -17.80 -14.43 -0.81
N GLN A 260 -18.95 -14.40 -1.45
CA GLN A 260 -20.07 -15.30 -1.21
C GLN A 260 -19.97 -16.47 -2.17
N ILE A 261 -20.03 -17.70 -1.66
CA ILE A 261 -19.89 -18.92 -2.44
C ILE A 261 -21.24 -19.61 -2.50
N LYS A 262 -21.70 -19.97 -3.70
CA LYS A 262 -22.95 -20.69 -3.92
C LYS A 262 -22.71 -21.84 -4.89
N GLU A 263 -23.16 -23.03 -4.55
CA GLU A 263 -23.20 -24.17 -5.47
C GLU A 263 -24.60 -24.28 -6.07
N GLU A 264 -24.66 -24.29 -7.40
CA GLU A 264 -25.93 -24.37 -8.13
C GLU A 264 -25.75 -25.01 -9.50
N ASN A 265 -26.61 -26.00 -9.84
CA ASN A 265 -26.64 -26.63 -11.15
C ASN A 265 -25.28 -27.18 -11.66
N GLY A 266 -24.47 -27.75 -10.76
CA GLY A 266 -23.16 -28.29 -11.09
C GLY A 266 -22.06 -27.23 -11.26
N ASN A 267 -22.35 -25.98 -10.93
CA ASN A 267 -21.40 -24.88 -10.90
C ASN A 267 -21.19 -24.34 -9.49
N VAL A 268 -20.07 -23.69 -9.27
CA VAL A 268 -19.77 -22.84 -8.11
C VAL A 268 -19.76 -21.40 -8.57
N ILE A 269 -20.56 -20.57 -7.92
CA ILE A 269 -20.70 -19.15 -8.20
C ILE A 269 -20.02 -18.39 -7.07
N PHE A 270 -19.01 -17.61 -7.40
CA PHE A 270 -18.25 -16.75 -6.50
C PHE A 270 -18.67 -15.29 -6.72
N ASN A 271 -19.50 -14.75 -5.82
CA ASN A 271 -19.87 -13.34 -5.82
C ASN A 271 -18.88 -12.57 -4.95
N VAL A 272 -17.98 -11.82 -5.57
CA VAL A 272 -16.85 -11.16 -4.92
C VAL A 272 -17.13 -9.67 -4.76
N LYS A 273 -16.86 -9.12 -3.57
CA LYS A 273 -16.99 -7.71 -3.27
C LYS A 273 -15.61 -7.10 -2.98
N GLY A 274 -15.26 -6.01 -3.67
CA GLY A 274 -13.96 -5.36 -3.58
C GLY A 274 -12.89 -5.96 -4.49
N ASN A 275 -11.73 -5.31 -4.56
CA ASN A 275 -10.60 -5.67 -5.41
C ASN A 275 -9.27 -5.36 -4.73
N GLY A 276 -8.49 -6.39 -4.43
CA GLY A 276 -7.20 -6.31 -3.75
C GLY A 276 -7.17 -7.10 -2.44
N HIS A 277 -6.12 -6.87 -1.65
CA HIS A 277 -5.93 -7.56 -0.35
C HIS A 277 -6.73 -6.96 0.80
N GLY A 278 -7.26 -5.75 0.64
CA GLY A 278 -8.14 -5.11 1.60
C GLY A 278 -7.46 -4.33 2.72
N VAL A 279 -6.14 -4.37 2.89
CA VAL A 279 -5.42 -3.77 4.03
C VAL A 279 -4.81 -2.42 3.66
N GLY A 280 -4.89 -1.43 4.55
CA GLY A 280 -4.37 -0.08 4.33
C GLY A 280 -5.29 0.78 3.45
N MET A 281 -4.74 1.62 2.57
CA MET A 281 -5.51 2.60 1.81
C MET A 281 -6.24 1.97 0.61
N SER A 282 -7.59 2.12 0.57
CA SER A 282 -8.37 1.88 -0.64
C SER A 282 -8.22 3.06 -1.60
N GLN A 283 -7.78 2.81 -2.84
CA GLN A 283 -7.57 3.85 -3.85
C GLN A 283 -8.89 4.51 -4.27
N TYR A 284 -9.95 3.72 -4.48
CA TYR A 284 -11.28 4.26 -4.80
C TYR A 284 -11.95 4.92 -3.60
N GLY A 285 -11.74 4.39 -2.38
CA GLY A 285 -12.21 5.02 -1.15
C GLY A 285 -11.51 6.36 -0.88
N ALA A 286 -10.20 6.44 -1.09
CA ALA A 286 -9.44 7.69 -1.04
C ALA A 286 -10.01 8.72 -2.03
N ASN A 287 -10.37 8.28 -3.25
CA ASN A 287 -10.97 9.17 -4.25
C ASN A 287 -12.40 9.61 -3.86
N ALA A 288 -13.16 8.76 -3.20
CA ALA A 288 -14.47 9.15 -2.65
C ALA A 288 -14.31 10.19 -1.53
N MET A 289 -13.32 10.04 -0.64
CA MET A 289 -13.01 11.02 0.40
C MET A 289 -12.58 12.36 -0.20
N ALA A 290 -11.69 12.36 -1.21
CA ALA A 290 -11.24 13.57 -1.90
C ALA A 290 -12.40 14.30 -2.59
N LYS A 291 -13.32 13.59 -3.24
CA LYS A 291 -14.55 14.15 -3.82
C LYS A 291 -15.46 14.80 -2.78
N ASN A 292 -15.41 14.34 -1.53
CA ASN A 292 -16.13 14.91 -0.40
C ASN A 292 -15.36 16.01 0.34
N GLY A 293 -14.22 16.46 -0.22
CA GLY A 293 -13.46 17.61 0.26
C GLY A 293 -12.34 17.31 1.24
N CYS A 294 -12.02 16.03 1.51
CA CYS A 294 -10.86 15.67 2.32
C CYS A 294 -9.55 15.96 1.57
N ASP A 295 -8.57 16.51 2.27
CA ASP A 295 -7.22 16.63 1.75
C ASP A 295 -6.44 15.30 1.87
N TYR A 296 -5.27 15.22 1.22
CA TYR A 296 -4.46 13.99 1.21
C TYR A 296 -3.96 13.57 2.60
N LYS A 297 -3.78 14.51 3.55
CA LYS A 297 -3.36 14.18 4.92
C LYS A 297 -4.49 13.57 5.71
N GLU A 298 -5.69 14.12 5.56
CA GLU A 298 -6.91 13.54 6.15
C GLU A 298 -7.17 12.14 5.60
N ILE A 299 -7.01 11.92 4.29
CA ILE A 299 -7.13 10.60 3.65
C ILE A 299 -6.12 9.62 4.25
N LEU A 300 -4.83 9.98 4.29
CA LEU A 300 -3.77 9.11 4.76
C LEU A 300 -3.92 8.76 6.24
N THR A 301 -4.24 9.74 7.09
CA THR A 301 -4.44 9.50 8.53
C THR A 301 -5.73 8.74 8.84
N HIS A 302 -6.71 8.75 7.94
CA HIS A 302 -7.89 7.90 8.02
C HIS A 302 -7.53 6.42 7.81
N TYR A 303 -6.75 6.10 6.76
CA TYR A 303 -6.43 4.71 6.41
C TYR A 303 -5.29 4.11 7.22
N TYR A 304 -4.36 4.94 7.71
CA TYR A 304 -3.22 4.50 8.52
C TYR A 304 -3.36 5.05 9.93
N SER A 305 -3.98 4.25 10.78
CA SER A 305 -4.41 4.66 12.14
C SER A 305 -3.23 5.05 13.02
N GLY A 306 -3.36 6.18 13.73
CA GLY A 306 -2.32 6.68 14.64
C GLY A 306 -1.08 7.24 13.93
N CYS A 307 -1.09 7.33 12.60
CA CYS A 307 0.02 7.89 11.83
C CYS A 307 -0.08 9.40 11.66
N VAL A 308 1.07 10.00 11.35
CA VAL A 308 1.20 11.41 10.96
C VAL A 308 1.89 11.52 9.59
N VAL A 309 1.54 12.57 8.83
CA VAL A 309 2.22 12.89 7.57
C VAL A 309 3.15 14.07 7.81
N SER A 310 4.45 13.85 7.64
CA SER A 310 5.50 14.86 7.85
C SER A 310 6.72 14.62 6.97
N LYS A 311 7.54 15.63 6.80
CA LYS A 311 8.88 15.51 6.21
C LYS A 311 9.86 14.87 7.16
#